data_c905bfd3b105a803540755dbecd8e9e0
#
_entry.id   c905bfd3b105a803540755dbecd8e9e0
#
_cell.length_a   1.000
_cell.length_b   1.000
_cell.length_c   1.000
_cell.angle_alpha   90.00
_cell.angle_beta   90.00
_cell.angle_gamma   90.00
#
_symmetry.space_group_name_H-M   'P 1'
#
loop_
_entity.id
_entity.type
_entity.pdbx_description
1 polymer ?
#
loop_
_entity_poly.entity_id
_entity_poly.type
_entity_poly.pdbx_seq_one_letter_code
_entity_poly.pdbx_strand_id
1 'polypeptide(L)'
;MSKARLVIAALFIENQSPSEVAARYGVHRSWVYKLKARYESEGDAALEPRSRRPKTSPTAISKQTVDLIVRLRRELSAAGLDAGSDTICWHLAHHHDISVSPATISRYLAKTGLVTPEPKKRPKSSYVRFAASMPNETWQSDFTHYRLATGTDVEILTWLDDCTRYAIRVTAHPRVTTPIVLAEFRTAVKTAGIPASTLTDNGMVFTTRFAGGKGGRNGFEAELRRLHITQKNGRPNKPTTQGKVERFQQTVKK
;
A
#
# COMPACT_ATOMS: atom_id res chain seq x y z
N MET A 1 -29.45 -0.78 -31.72
CA MET A 1 -29.66 0.57 -32.28
C MET A 1 -29.87 1.52 -31.10
N SER A 2 -29.21 2.70 -31.04
CA SER A 2 -29.37 3.61 -29.88
C SER A 2 -30.71 4.37 -29.96
N LYS A 3 -31.32 4.70 -28.81
CA LYS A 3 -32.57 5.51 -28.74
C LYS A 3 -32.41 6.87 -29.46
N ALA A 4 -31.21 7.47 -29.40
CA ALA A 4 -30.89 8.71 -30.09
C ALA A 4 -31.04 8.57 -31.62
N ARG A 5 -30.59 7.47 -32.21
CA ARG A 5 -30.68 7.22 -33.65
C ARG A 5 -32.11 7.03 -34.09
N LEU A 6 -32.95 6.34 -33.30
CA LEU A 6 -34.39 6.19 -33.59
C LEU A 6 -35.13 7.53 -33.55
N VAL A 7 -34.81 8.38 -32.57
CA VAL A 7 -35.40 9.72 -32.46
C VAL A 7 -35.03 10.62 -33.65
N ILE A 8 -33.77 10.58 -34.08
CA ILE A 8 -33.31 11.34 -35.25
C ILE A 8 -33.98 10.83 -36.55
N ALA A 9 -34.08 9.50 -36.72
CA ALA A 9 -34.78 8.92 -37.86
C ALA A 9 -36.26 9.37 -37.91
N ALA A 10 -36.97 9.34 -36.78
CA ALA A 10 -38.34 9.79 -36.70
C ALA A 10 -38.50 11.30 -37.03
N LEU A 11 -37.54 12.14 -36.60
CA LEU A 11 -37.59 13.58 -36.89
C LEU A 11 -37.25 13.93 -38.33
N PHE A 12 -36.22 13.31 -38.94
CA PHE A 12 -35.69 13.73 -40.24
C PHE A 12 -36.12 12.85 -41.40
N ILE A 13 -36.47 11.57 -41.17
CA ILE A 13 -36.91 10.64 -42.21
C ILE A 13 -38.44 10.51 -42.19
N GLU A 14 -39.02 10.30 -40.99
CA GLU A 14 -40.48 10.14 -40.86
C GLU A 14 -41.22 11.52 -40.74
N ASN A 15 -40.49 12.64 -40.69
CA ASN A 15 -41.02 14.03 -40.55
C ASN A 15 -42.01 14.21 -39.39
N GLN A 16 -41.80 13.47 -38.29
CA GLN A 16 -42.63 13.59 -37.08
C GLN A 16 -42.30 14.83 -36.29
N SER A 17 -43.28 15.43 -35.64
CA SER A 17 -43.03 16.55 -34.76
C SER A 17 -42.25 16.15 -33.50
N PRO A 18 -41.42 17.06 -32.91
CA PRO A 18 -40.73 16.75 -31.67
C PRO A 18 -41.59 16.32 -30.49
N SER A 19 -42.87 16.74 -30.50
CA SER A 19 -43.86 16.36 -29.47
C SER A 19 -44.32 14.91 -29.62
N GLU A 20 -44.63 14.50 -30.85
CA GLU A 20 -45.01 13.11 -31.18
C GLU A 20 -43.85 12.15 -30.93
N VAL A 21 -42.66 12.52 -31.34
CA VAL A 21 -41.43 11.73 -31.09
C VAL A 21 -41.16 11.58 -29.60
N ALA A 22 -41.33 12.66 -28.81
CA ALA A 22 -41.18 12.61 -27.37
C ALA A 22 -42.14 11.64 -26.69
N ALA A 23 -43.43 11.68 -27.11
CA ALA A 23 -44.46 10.77 -26.62
C ALA A 23 -44.18 9.33 -27.05
N ARG A 24 -43.86 9.10 -28.35
CA ARG A 24 -43.60 7.76 -28.92
C ARG A 24 -42.42 7.04 -28.22
N TYR A 25 -41.34 7.73 -27.93
CA TYR A 25 -40.13 7.12 -27.35
C TYR A 25 -40.01 7.29 -25.83
N GLY A 26 -40.98 7.90 -25.16
CA GLY A 26 -41.00 8.12 -23.71
C GLY A 26 -39.80 8.96 -23.24
N VAL A 27 -39.55 10.06 -23.96
CA VAL A 27 -38.44 11.00 -23.62
C VAL A 27 -38.98 12.42 -23.42
N HIS A 28 -38.28 13.21 -22.62
CA HIS A 28 -38.69 14.59 -22.40
C HIS A 28 -38.48 15.43 -23.68
N ARG A 29 -39.47 16.26 -24.02
CA ARG A 29 -39.46 17.09 -25.24
C ARG A 29 -38.20 17.96 -25.39
N SER A 30 -37.70 18.53 -24.28
CA SER A 30 -36.46 19.31 -24.29
C SER A 30 -35.21 18.51 -24.71
N TRP A 31 -35.20 17.20 -24.42
CA TRP A 31 -34.13 16.33 -24.87
C TRP A 31 -34.15 16.12 -26.37
N VAL A 32 -35.37 15.96 -26.95
CA VAL A 32 -35.54 15.82 -28.39
C VAL A 32 -35.05 17.06 -29.12
N TYR A 33 -35.42 18.26 -28.66
CA TYR A 33 -34.92 19.52 -29.23
C TYR A 33 -33.41 19.66 -29.12
N LYS A 34 -32.81 19.34 -27.95
CA LYS A 34 -31.35 19.37 -27.76
C LYS A 34 -30.64 18.39 -28.68
N LEU A 35 -31.18 17.18 -28.85
CA LEU A 35 -30.61 16.18 -29.74
C LEU A 35 -30.72 16.61 -31.20
N LYS A 36 -31.87 17.20 -31.64
CA LYS A 36 -32.08 17.74 -32.97
C LYS A 36 -31.07 18.83 -33.32
N ALA A 37 -30.96 19.87 -32.47
CA ALA A 37 -30.02 20.97 -32.68
C ALA A 37 -28.56 20.48 -32.71
N ARG A 38 -28.22 19.47 -31.89
CA ARG A 38 -26.90 18.87 -31.89
C ARG A 38 -26.63 18.07 -33.17
N TYR A 39 -27.63 17.33 -33.67
CA TYR A 39 -27.49 16.58 -34.91
C TYR A 39 -27.36 17.49 -36.13
N GLU A 40 -28.10 18.61 -36.16
CA GLU A 40 -27.94 19.65 -37.18
C GLU A 40 -26.57 20.29 -37.23
N SER A 41 -25.86 20.37 -36.06
CA SER A 41 -24.53 20.98 -35.98
C SER A 41 -23.38 19.98 -36.09
N GLU A 42 -23.52 18.75 -35.62
CA GLU A 42 -22.45 17.76 -35.47
C GLU A 42 -22.66 16.51 -36.36
N GLY A 43 -23.80 16.36 -37.02
CA GLY A 43 -24.15 15.16 -37.80
C GLY A 43 -24.21 13.90 -36.93
N ASP A 44 -23.75 12.77 -37.46
CA ASP A 44 -23.79 11.46 -36.80
C ASP A 44 -22.96 11.42 -35.47
N ALA A 45 -21.99 12.31 -35.29
CA ALA A 45 -21.27 12.42 -34.03
C ALA A 45 -22.18 12.80 -32.85
N ALA A 46 -23.29 13.46 -33.11
CA ALA A 46 -24.32 13.78 -32.13
C ALA A 46 -24.98 12.56 -31.49
N LEU A 47 -24.96 11.41 -32.14
CA LEU A 47 -25.57 10.19 -31.68
C LEU A 47 -24.74 9.46 -30.62
N GLU A 48 -23.46 9.78 -30.53
CA GLU A 48 -22.56 9.24 -29.51
C GLU A 48 -22.78 9.90 -28.15
N PRO A 49 -22.77 9.12 -27.06
CA PRO A 49 -22.94 9.67 -25.72
C PRO A 49 -21.74 10.55 -25.35
N ARG A 50 -22.01 11.79 -24.97
CA ARG A 50 -20.97 12.69 -24.46
C ARG A 50 -20.53 12.27 -23.05
N SER A 51 -19.22 12.43 -22.77
CA SER A 51 -18.70 12.25 -21.44
C SER A 51 -19.40 13.18 -20.44
N ARG A 52 -19.86 12.59 -19.32
CA ARG A 52 -20.43 13.34 -18.18
C ARG A 52 -19.36 13.86 -17.23
N ARG A 53 -18.09 13.62 -17.55
CA ARG A 53 -16.97 14.04 -16.70
C ARG A 53 -16.87 15.57 -16.69
N PRO A 54 -16.70 16.21 -15.53
CA PRO A 54 -16.47 17.65 -15.44
C PRO A 54 -15.25 18.05 -16.31
N LYS A 55 -15.37 19.17 -17.01
CA LYS A 55 -14.28 19.71 -17.85
C LYS A 55 -13.15 20.34 -17.02
N THR A 56 -13.47 20.77 -15.81
CA THR A 56 -12.53 21.40 -14.88
C THR A 56 -12.53 20.65 -13.55
N SER A 57 -11.43 20.72 -12.83
CA SER A 57 -11.27 20.17 -11.47
C SER A 57 -10.66 21.26 -10.58
N PRO A 58 -11.49 22.14 -9.98
CA PRO A 58 -11.00 23.27 -9.19
C PRO A 58 -10.13 22.86 -8.00
N THR A 59 -10.33 21.65 -7.48
CA THR A 59 -9.59 21.08 -6.33
C THR A 59 -8.35 20.28 -6.75
N ALA A 60 -7.97 20.29 -8.04
CA ALA A 60 -6.76 19.62 -8.47
C ALA A 60 -5.52 20.35 -7.92
N ILE A 61 -4.53 19.58 -7.46
CA ILE A 61 -3.24 20.13 -7.05
C ILE A 61 -2.53 20.78 -8.25
N SER A 62 -1.68 21.77 -7.99
CA SER A 62 -0.95 22.50 -9.03
C SER A 62 -0.01 21.57 -9.82
N LYS A 63 0.29 21.94 -11.06
CA LYS A 63 1.27 21.20 -11.87
C LYS A 63 2.63 21.15 -11.19
N GLN A 64 3.07 22.25 -10.57
CA GLN A 64 4.32 22.31 -9.81
C GLN A 64 4.39 21.28 -8.68
N THR A 65 3.29 21.12 -7.94
CA THR A 65 3.18 20.10 -6.88
C THR A 65 3.25 18.69 -7.47
N VAL A 66 2.62 18.45 -8.63
CA VAL A 66 2.71 17.14 -9.32
C VAL A 66 4.14 16.84 -9.74
N ASP A 67 4.83 17.82 -10.35
CA ASP A 67 6.22 17.66 -10.79
C ASP A 67 7.16 17.40 -9.60
N LEU A 68 6.92 18.04 -8.46
CA LEU A 68 7.65 17.78 -7.21
C LEU A 68 7.41 16.36 -6.67
N ILE A 69 6.17 15.88 -6.67
CA ILE A 69 5.85 14.50 -6.29
C ILE A 69 6.61 13.49 -7.16
N VAL A 70 6.64 13.71 -8.47
CA VAL A 70 7.35 12.85 -9.43
C VAL A 70 8.86 12.87 -9.17
N ARG A 71 9.43 14.03 -8.91
CA ARG A 71 10.85 14.21 -8.59
C ARG A 71 11.20 13.47 -7.30
N LEU A 72 10.51 13.72 -6.21
CA LEU A 72 10.72 13.03 -4.92
C LEU A 72 10.62 11.52 -5.07
N ARG A 73 9.65 11.01 -5.83
CA ARG A 73 9.54 9.58 -6.11
C ARG A 73 10.78 9.00 -6.74
N ARG A 74 11.37 9.71 -7.72
CA ARG A 74 12.57 9.25 -8.43
C ARG A 74 13.82 9.35 -7.55
N GLU A 75 14.01 10.46 -6.86
CA GLU A 75 15.15 10.71 -5.98
C GLU A 75 15.21 9.68 -4.83
N LEU A 76 14.10 9.51 -4.11
CA LEU A 76 14.02 8.52 -3.03
C LEU A 76 14.24 7.08 -3.54
N SER A 77 13.66 6.74 -4.69
CA SER A 77 13.86 5.42 -5.29
C SER A 77 15.32 5.19 -5.72
N ALA A 78 15.97 6.20 -6.29
CA ALA A 78 17.39 6.12 -6.70
C ALA A 78 18.32 6.00 -5.48
N ALA A 79 17.95 6.63 -4.35
CA ALA A 79 18.68 6.50 -3.09
C ALA A 79 18.37 5.19 -2.33
N GLY A 80 17.55 4.29 -2.89
CA GLY A 80 17.16 3.04 -2.22
C GLY A 80 16.21 3.22 -1.03
N LEU A 81 15.68 4.42 -0.85
CA LEU A 81 14.76 4.74 0.25
C LEU A 81 13.31 4.38 -0.07
N ASP A 82 12.46 4.32 0.96
CA ASP A 82 11.02 4.18 0.72
C ASP A 82 10.50 5.43 0.03
N ALA A 83 9.87 5.23 -1.11
CA ALA A 83 9.32 6.27 -1.96
C ALA A 83 7.80 6.13 -2.11
N GLY A 84 7.13 5.61 -1.09
CA GLY A 84 5.67 5.47 -1.04
C GLY A 84 4.95 6.81 -0.90
N SER A 85 3.62 6.76 -1.03
CA SER A 85 2.77 7.97 -0.91
C SER A 85 2.85 8.62 0.47
N ASP A 86 3.03 7.83 1.53
CA ASP A 86 3.12 8.34 2.90
C ASP A 86 4.46 9.04 3.13
N THR A 87 5.56 8.45 2.64
CA THR A 87 6.90 9.06 2.71
C THR A 87 6.97 10.37 1.92
N ILE A 88 6.43 10.37 0.69
CA ILE A 88 6.37 11.59 -0.13
C ILE A 88 5.48 12.65 0.54
N CYS A 89 4.36 12.28 1.16
CA CYS A 89 3.50 13.17 1.92
C CYS A 89 4.29 13.86 3.05
N TRP A 90 5.07 13.09 3.79
CA TRP A 90 5.93 13.60 4.85
C TRP A 90 6.96 14.59 4.32
N HIS A 91 7.67 14.27 3.23
CA HIS A 91 8.65 15.17 2.60
C HIS A 91 8.02 16.48 2.11
N LEU A 92 6.82 16.41 1.49
CA LEU A 92 6.09 17.60 1.04
C LEU A 92 5.74 18.53 2.21
N ALA A 93 5.26 17.96 3.32
CA ALA A 93 4.90 18.74 4.49
C ALA A 93 6.12 19.35 5.21
N HIS A 94 7.21 18.56 5.39
CA HIS A 94 8.35 18.98 6.23
C HIS A 94 9.41 19.81 5.50
N HIS A 95 9.54 19.65 4.18
CA HIS A 95 10.58 20.33 3.41
C HIS A 95 10.05 21.36 2.42
N HIS A 96 8.74 21.32 2.12
CA HIS A 96 8.15 22.20 1.10
C HIS A 96 6.90 22.94 1.56
N ASP A 97 6.46 22.70 2.81
CA ASP A 97 5.23 23.29 3.40
C ASP A 97 3.98 23.03 2.53
N ILE A 98 3.93 21.88 1.87
CA ILE A 98 2.83 21.47 0.97
C ILE A 98 2.05 20.35 1.63
N SER A 99 0.75 20.57 1.92
CA SER A 99 -0.14 19.57 2.45
C SER A 99 -0.94 18.89 1.33
N VAL A 100 -0.68 17.61 1.08
CA VAL A 100 -1.38 16.77 0.09
C VAL A 100 -1.61 15.39 0.68
N SER A 101 -2.85 14.89 0.60
CA SER A 101 -3.15 13.56 1.16
C SER A 101 -2.40 12.44 0.42
N PRO A 102 -1.97 11.37 1.13
CA PRO A 102 -1.32 10.21 0.50
C PRO A 102 -2.15 9.57 -0.62
N ALA A 103 -3.49 9.59 -0.51
CA ALA A 103 -4.38 9.08 -1.55
C ALA A 103 -4.29 9.91 -2.85
N THR A 104 -4.13 11.23 -2.74
CA THR A 104 -3.92 12.11 -3.90
C THR A 104 -2.57 11.84 -4.54
N ILE A 105 -1.49 11.75 -3.74
CA ILE A 105 -0.15 11.41 -4.21
C ILE A 105 -0.17 10.08 -4.96
N SER A 106 -0.74 9.03 -4.37
CA SER A 106 -0.85 7.70 -4.99
C SER A 106 -1.57 7.74 -6.35
N ARG A 107 -2.63 8.55 -6.48
CA ARG A 107 -3.37 8.75 -7.73
C ARG A 107 -2.52 9.39 -8.81
N TYR A 108 -1.73 10.41 -8.46
CA TYR A 108 -0.84 11.07 -9.43
C TYR A 108 0.35 10.19 -9.82
N LEU A 109 0.94 9.46 -8.88
CA LEU A 109 1.99 8.47 -9.18
C LEU A 109 1.50 7.38 -10.15
N ALA A 110 0.27 6.90 -9.96
CA ALA A 110 -0.34 5.94 -10.89
C ALA A 110 -0.60 6.57 -12.28
N LYS A 111 -1.11 7.82 -12.31
CA LYS A 111 -1.35 8.56 -13.56
C LYS A 111 -0.07 8.82 -14.36
N THR A 112 1.06 9.01 -13.68
CA THR A 112 2.37 9.24 -14.31
C THR A 112 3.13 7.95 -14.62
N GLY A 113 2.52 6.77 -14.42
CA GLY A 113 3.14 5.47 -14.72
C GLY A 113 4.24 5.04 -13.74
N LEU A 114 4.39 5.72 -12.60
CA LEU A 114 5.39 5.40 -11.58
C LEU A 114 4.95 4.33 -10.57
N VAL A 115 3.79 3.73 -10.81
CA VAL A 115 3.27 2.60 -10.04
C VAL A 115 3.00 1.45 -10.99
N THR A 116 3.72 0.35 -10.80
CA THR A 116 3.45 -0.89 -11.52
C THR A 116 2.26 -1.59 -10.87
N PRO A 117 1.16 -1.83 -11.60
CA PRO A 117 0.04 -2.59 -11.08
C PRO A 117 0.48 -4.03 -10.76
N GLU A 118 0.17 -4.48 -9.55
CA GLU A 118 0.36 -5.88 -9.15
C GLU A 118 -1.02 -6.54 -8.97
N PRO A 119 -1.58 -7.18 -10.02
CA PRO A 119 -2.93 -7.76 -9.97
C PRO A 119 -3.11 -8.85 -8.90
N LYS A 120 -1.99 -9.48 -8.48
CA LYS A 120 -1.99 -10.51 -7.42
C LYS A 120 -2.10 -9.94 -6.01
N LYS A 121 -1.87 -8.64 -5.81
CA LYS A 121 -2.05 -8.00 -4.50
C LYS A 121 -3.53 -7.91 -4.15
N ARG A 122 -3.88 -8.47 -2.98
CA ARG A 122 -5.23 -8.34 -2.43
C ARG A 122 -5.54 -6.87 -2.13
N PRO A 123 -6.81 -6.41 -2.26
CA PRO A 123 -7.21 -5.07 -1.88
C PRO A 123 -6.86 -4.77 -0.40
N LYS A 124 -6.44 -3.54 -0.11
CA LYS A 124 -6.10 -3.11 1.28
C LYS A 124 -7.25 -3.36 2.28
N SER A 125 -8.50 -3.28 1.84
CA SER A 125 -9.69 -3.56 2.65
C SER A 125 -9.82 -5.01 3.09
N SER A 126 -9.13 -5.96 2.44
CA SER A 126 -9.16 -7.38 2.81
C SER A 126 -8.13 -7.77 3.87
N TYR A 127 -7.28 -6.83 4.31
CA TYR A 127 -6.29 -7.07 5.36
C TYR A 127 -6.84 -6.68 6.73
N VAL A 128 -6.96 -7.65 7.62
CA VAL A 128 -7.14 -7.37 9.05
C VAL A 128 -5.79 -6.90 9.59
N ARG A 129 -5.69 -5.61 9.88
CA ARG A 129 -4.45 -5.02 10.42
C ARG A 129 -4.42 -5.19 11.92
N PHE A 130 -3.55 -6.06 12.40
CA PHE A 130 -3.13 -6.06 13.80
C PHE A 130 -2.00 -5.05 13.95
N ALA A 131 -2.18 -4.04 14.75
CA ALA A 131 -1.13 -3.11 15.14
C ALA A 131 -1.18 -2.93 16.65
N ALA A 132 -0.02 -2.94 17.29
CA ALA A 132 0.12 -2.51 18.66
C ALA A 132 -0.35 -1.06 18.79
N SER A 133 -1.02 -0.73 19.90
CA SER A 133 -1.57 0.60 20.13
C SER A 133 -0.53 1.57 20.71
N MET A 134 0.51 1.05 21.34
CA MET A 134 1.57 1.84 21.98
C MET A 134 2.97 1.32 21.62
N PRO A 135 3.99 2.20 21.63
CA PRO A 135 5.40 1.80 21.54
C PRO A 135 5.73 0.76 22.63
N ASN A 136 6.61 -0.17 22.31
CA ASN A 136 7.02 -1.27 23.19
C ASN A 136 5.91 -2.24 23.64
N GLU A 137 4.70 -2.15 23.09
CA GLU A 137 3.66 -3.14 23.33
C GLU A 137 3.99 -4.49 22.66
N THR A 138 4.48 -4.46 21.43
CA THR A 138 4.86 -5.67 20.69
C THR A 138 6.06 -5.37 19.80
N TRP A 139 7.12 -6.13 19.93
CA TRP A 139 8.24 -6.14 18.99
C TRP A 139 8.10 -7.30 18.02
N GLN A 140 8.28 -7.05 16.74
CA GLN A 140 8.38 -8.09 15.72
C GLN A 140 9.85 -8.39 15.44
N SER A 141 10.16 -9.67 15.25
CA SER A 141 11.49 -10.10 14.80
C SER A 141 11.39 -11.18 13.75
N ASP A 142 12.27 -11.07 12.78
CA ASP A 142 12.46 -12.03 11.71
C ASP A 142 13.87 -11.85 11.15
N PHE A 143 14.37 -12.83 10.39
CA PHE A 143 15.62 -12.67 9.66
C PHE A 143 15.43 -13.01 8.18
N THR A 144 16.29 -12.43 7.37
CA THR A 144 16.22 -12.60 5.91
C THR A 144 17.62 -12.80 5.35
N HIS A 145 17.71 -13.60 4.28
CA HIS A 145 18.97 -13.83 3.57
C HIS A 145 19.29 -12.65 2.64
N TYR A 146 20.57 -12.29 2.59
CA TYR A 146 21.09 -11.27 1.68
C TYR A 146 22.46 -11.67 1.16
N ARG A 147 22.71 -11.47 -0.13
CA ARG A 147 23.99 -11.73 -0.74
C ARG A 147 24.77 -10.44 -0.92
N LEU A 148 25.92 -10.34 -0.29
CA LEU A 148 26.82 -9.20 -0.40
C LEU A 148 27.44 -9.11 -1.81
N ALA A 149 27.92 -7.93 -2.20
CA ALA A 149 28.63 -7.71 -3.45
C ALA A 149 29.87 -8.60 -3.60
N THR A 150 30.47 -9.01 -2.48
CA THR A 150 31.58 -9.97 -2.42
C THR A 150 31.18 -11.41 -2.76
N GLY A 151 29.89 -11.70 -2.93
CA GLY A 151 29.36 -13.05 -3.14
C GLY A 151 29.07 -13.83 -1.86
N THR A 152 29.34 -13.25 -0.66
CA THR A 152 29.08 -13.87 0.64
C THR A 152 27.62 -13.77 1.00
N ASP A 153 27.00 -14.88 1.42
CA ASP A 153 25.64 -14.89 1.93
C ASP A 153 25.63 -14.53 3.42
N VAL A 154 24.73 -13.65 3.83
CA VAL A 154 24.51 -13.23 5.22
C VAL A 154 23.02 -13.28 5.57
N GLU A 155 22.73 -13.42 6.85
CA GLU A 155 21.40 -13.34 7.41
C GLU A 155 21.25 -12.04 8.19
N ILE A 156 20.26 -11.22 7.83
CA ILE A 156 19.97 -9.93 8.48
C ILE A 156 18.85 -10.16 9.48
N LEU A 157 19.18 -10.07 10.78
CA LEU A 157 18.23 -10.13 11.88
C LEU A 157 17.68 -8.73 12.15
N THR A 158 16.36 -8.62 12.27
CA THR A 158 15.66 -7.35 12.50
C THR A 158 14.77 -7.42 13.74
N TRP A 159 14.83 -6.41 14.59
CA TRP A 159 13.87 -6.12 15.64
C TRP A 159 13.15 -4.84 15.32
N LEU A 160 11.82 -4.90 15.19
CA LEU A 160 10.95 -3.80 14.78
C LEU A 160 9.85 -3.56 15.82
N ASP A 161 9.64 -2.32 16.23
CA ASP A 161 8.48 -1.96 17.04
C ASP A 161 7.19 -2.01 16.17
N ASP A 162 6.19 -2.74 16.62
CA ASP A 162 4.95 -2.98 15.85
C ASP A 162 4.08 -1.74 15.73
N CYS A 163 4.10 -0.83 16.70
CA CYS A 163 3.34 0.41 16.69
C CYS A 163 4.00 1.46 15.78
N THR A 164 5.23 1.82 16.10
CA THR A 164 5.95 2.95 15.47
C THR A 164 6.60 2.59 14.14
N ARG A 165 6.85 1.31 13.87
CA ARG A 165 7.67 0.80 12.76
C ARG A 165 9.16 1.15 12.90
N TYR A 166 9.57 1.61 14.05
CA TYR A 166 10.96 1.91 14.33
C TYR A 166 11.79 0.63 14.34
N ALA A 167 12.87 0.62 13.56
CA ALA A 167 13.82 -0.48 13.53
C ALA A 167 14.75 -0.35 14.76
N ILE A 168 14.42 -1.08 15.82
CA ILE A 168 15.13 -1.03 17.10
C ILE A 168 16.54 -1.57 16.92
N ARG A 169 16.65 -2.67 16.14
CA ARG A 169 17.94 -3.28 15.86
C ARG A 169 17.93 -3.98 14.51
N VAL A 170 18.97 -3.77 13.72
CA VAL A 170 19.21 -4.46 12.44
C VAL A 170 20.68 -4.87 12.43
N THR A 171 20.93 -6.17 12.34
CA THR A 171 22.30 -6.70 12.35
C THR A 171 22.47 -7.81 11.33
N ALA A 172 23.64 -7.86 10.68
CA ALA A 172 23.99 -8.88 9.71
C ALA A 172 24.96 -9.90 10.32
N HIS A 173 24.69 -11.17 10.09
CA HIS A 173 25.48 -12.29 10.61
C HIS A 173 25.72 -13.32 9.51
N PRO A 174 26.81 -14.08 9.53
CA PRO A 174 27.00 -15.21 8.61
C PRO A 174 25.87 -16.24 8.72
N ARG A 175 25.34 -16.43 9.94
CA ARG A 175 24.18 -17.27 10.24
C ARG A 175 23.53 -16.80 11.53
N VAL A 176 22.21 -16.69 11.54
CA VAL A 176 21.42 -16.37 12.74
C VAL A 176 21.21 -17.65 13.56
N THR A 177 21.63 -17.62 14.83
CA THR A 177 21.48 -18.71 15.78
C THR A 177 20.78 -18.21 17.04
N THR A 178 20.24 -19.10 17.88
CA THR A 178 19.60 -18.72 19.15
C THR A 178 20.49 -17.85 20.06
N PRO A 179 21.79 -18.14 20.24
CA PRO A 179 22.67 -17.23 21.01
C PRO A 179 22.76 -15.82 20.40
N ILE A 180 22.80 -15.70 19.07
CA ILE A 180 22.82 -14.39 18.39
C ILE A 180 21.50 -13.66 18.62
N VAL A 181 20.35 -14.34 18.41
CA VAL A 181 19.01 -13.75 18.67
C VAL A 181 18.93 -13.24 20.11
N LEU A 182 19.42 -14.01 21.09
CA LEU A 182 19.43 -13.62 22.50
C LEU A 182 20.33 -12.41 22.77
N ALA A 183 21.54 -12.38 22.21
CA ALA A 183 22.50 -11.27 22.38
C ALA A 183 21.95 -9.97 21.79
N GLU A 184 21.40 -10.03 20.56
CA GLU A 184 20.83 -8.88 19.87
C GLU A 184 19.55 -8.40 20.55
N PHE A 185 18.69 -9.30 21.05
CA PHE A 185 17.53 -8.97 21.85
C PHE A 185 17.91 -8.23 23.14
N ARG A 186 18.89 -8.74 23.88
CA ARG A 186 19.39 -8.07 25.10
C ARG A 186 19.95 -6.67 24.83
N THR A 187 20.63 -6.50 23.70
CA THR A 187 21.12 -5.18 23.27
C THR A 187 19.96 -4.26 22.91
N ALA A 188 18.94 -4.77 22.19
CA ALA A 188 17.71 -4.02 21.87
C ALA A 188 16.99 -3.57 23.16
N VAL A 189 16.85 -4.45 24.14
CA VAL A 189 16.23 -4.14 25.45
C VAL A 189 17.00 -3.04 26.19
N LYS A 190 18.33 -3.04 26.15
CA LYS A 190 19.15 -1.99 26.79
C LYS A 190 18.93 -0.62 26.15
N THR A 191 18.66 -0.55 24.85
CA THR A 191 18.52 0.71 24.12
C THR A 191 17.09 1.24 24.06
N ALA A 192 16.09 0.36 23.94
CA ALA A 192 14.70 0.74 23.69
C ALA A 192 13.74 0.38 24.85
N GLY A 193 14.24 -0.27 25.92
CA GLY A 193 13.41 -0.74 27.03
C GLY A 193 12.86 -2.16 26.79
N ILE A 194 12.06 -2.64 27.75
CA ILE A 194 11.50 -4.00 27.74
C ILE A 194 10.14 -3.97 27.04
N PRO A 195 9.91 -4.77 25.98
CA PRO A 195 8.59 -4.86 25.36
C PRO A 195 7.63 -5.71 26.20
N ALA A 196 6.33 -5.46 26.10
CA ALA A 196 5.33 -6.29 26.75
C ALA A 196 5.18 -7.67 26.05
N SER A 197 5.44 -7.73 24.76
CA SER A 197 5.40 -8.98 23.99
C SER A 197 6.34 -8.97 22.79
N THR A 198 6.69 -10.17 22.33
CA THR A 198 7.42 -10.37 21.06
C THR A 198 6.56 -11.19 20.11
N LEU A 199 6.63 -10.89 18.81
CA LEU A 199 6.00 -11.64 17.74
C LEU A 199 7.09 -12.13 16.77
N THR A 200 7.31 -13.43 16.74
CA THR A 200 8.31 -14.09 15.89
C THR A 200 7.67 -15.17 15.03
N ASP A 201 8.40 -15.68 14.05
CA ASP A 201 8.02 -16.91 13.37
C ASP A 201 8.19 -18.13 14.29
N ASN A 202 7.94 -19.32 13.74
CA ASN A 202 8.12 -20.59 14.45
C ASN A 202 9.51 -21.21 14.20
N GLY A 203 10.48 -20.43 13.71
CA GLY A 203 11.84 -20.89 13.49
C GLY A 203 12.51 -21.36 14.78
N MET A 204 13.33 -22.41 14.69
CA MET A 204 13.99 -23.01 15.87
C MET A 204 14.89 -22.02 16.61
N VAL A 205 15.34 -20.96 15.99
CA VAL A 205 16.12 -19.89 16.61
C VAL A 205 15.31 -19.08 17.62
N PHE A 206 13.98 -18.97 17.41
CA PHE A 206 13.06 -18.25 18.28
C PHE A 206 12.26 -19.16 19.23
N THR A 207 11.96 -20.40 18.82
CA THR A 207 11.13 -21.29 19.64
C THR A 207 11.45 -22.76 19.40
N THR A 208 11.36 -23.55 20.45
CA THR A 208 11.50 -25.01 20.38
C THR A 208 10.17 -25.74 20.21
N ARG A 209 9.06 -24.99 20.04
CA ARG A 209 7.70 -25.54 20.01
C ARG A 209 7.47 -26.68 19.00
N PHE A 210 8.18 -26.64 17.87
CA PHE A 210 8.08 -27.65 16.80
C PHE A 210 9.33 -28.52 16.66
N ALA A 211 10.28 -28.45 17.61
CA ALA A 211 11.54 -29.20 17.51
C ALA A 211 11.41 -30.69 17.84
N GLY A 212 10.19 -31.24 18.00
CA GLY A 212 9.97 -32.66 18.29
C GLY A 212 10.56 -33.14 19.63
N GLY A 213 11.08 -32.21 20.45
CA GLY A 213 11.74 -32.52 21.69
C GLY A 213 10.80 -32.72 22.87
N LYS A 214 11.31 -33.39 23.90
CA LYS A 214 10.59 -33.70 25.17
C LYS A 214 10.37 -32.46 26.06
N GLY A 215 9.94 -31.30 25.47
CA GLY A 215 9.58 -30.11 26.24
C GLY A 215 10.77 -29.36 26.84
N GLY A 216 11.59 -28.78 25.99
CA GLY A 216 12.65 -27.84 26.37
C GLY A 216 12.31 -26.40 25.96
N ARG A 217 13.05 -25.42 26.50
CA ARG A 217 13.05 -24.03 26.05
C ARG A 217 14.45 -23.66 25.55
N ASN A 218 14.51 -22.90 24.47
CA ASN A 218 15.78 -22.34 24.05
C ASN A 218 16.16 -21.13 24.94
N GLY A 219 17.41 -20.63 24.80
CA GLY A 219 17.89 -19.51 25.60
C GLY A 219 17.09 -18.22 25.43
N PHE A 220 16.50 -18.00 24.25
CA PHE A 220 15.65 -16.83 23.98
C PHE A 220 14.29 -16.96 24.72
N GLU A 221 13.63 -18.11 24.64
CA GLU A 221 12.38 -18.37 25.39
C GLU A 221 12.58 -18.27 26.92
N ALA A 222 13.70 -18.74 27.42
CA ALA A 222 14.07 -18.62 28.85
C ALA A 222 14.23 -17.13 29.25
N GLU A 223 14.87 -16.33 28.42
CA GLU A 223 15.04 -14.89 28.67
C GLU A 223 13.72 -14.13 28.65
N LEU A 224 12.85 -14.39 27.66
CA LEU A 224 11.53 -13.78 27.60
C LEU A 224 10.72 -14.07 28.87
N ARG A 225 10.78 -15.32 29.37
CA ARG A 225 10.13 -15.70 30.64
C ARG A 225 10.72 -14.95 31.82
N ARG A 226 12.05 -14.87 31.90
CA ARG A 226 12.75 -14.14 32.97
C ARG A 226 12.33 -12.67 33.04
N LEU A 227 12.09 -12.06 31.89
CA LEU A 227 11.67 -10.66 31.76
C LEU A 227 10.14 -10.47 31.75
N HIS A 228 9.36 -11.55 32.00
CA HIS A 228 7.89 -11.53 31.95
C HIS A 228 7.30 -11.06 30.61
N ILE A 229 8.00 -11.29 29.50
CA ILE A 229 7.58 -10.92 28.17
C ILE A 229 6.72 -12.03 27.54
N THR A 230 5.54 -11.67 27.03
CA THR A 230 4.69 -12.62 26.34
C THR A 230 5.24 -12.93 24.95
N GLN A 231 5.57 -14.21 24.68
CA GLN A 231 5.94 -14.64 23.34
C GLN A 231 4.69 -14.95 22.51
N LYS A 232 4.53 -14.27 21.40
CA LYS A 232 3.51 -14.53 20.37
C LYS A 232 4.21 -15.14 19.16
N ASN A 233 3.71 -16.26 18.67
CA ASN A 233 4.23 -16.91 17.47
C ASN A 233 3.20 -16.80 16.36
N GLY A 234 3.65 -16.60 15.11
CA GLY A 234 2.81 -16.64 13.94
C GLY A 234 2.03 -17.96 13.86
N ARG A 235 0.81 -17.93 13.34
CA ARG A 235 0.09 -19.19 13.05
C ARG A 235 0.84 -19.94 11.93
N PRO A 236 1.08 -21.26 12.05
CA PRO A 236 1.68 -22.03 10.98
C PRO A 236 0.94 -21.80 9.66
N ASN A 237 1.70 -21.61 8.57
CA ASN A 237 1.19 -21.37 7.21
C ASN A 237 0.27 -20.13 7.03
N LYS A 238 0.32 -19.14 7.95
CA LYS A 238 -0.35 -17.84 7.79
C LYS A 238 0.66 -16.70 7.85
N PRO A 239 1.24 -16.26 6.71
CA PRO A 239 2.26 -15.20 6.65
C PRO A 239 1.73 -13.81 7.02
N THR A 240 0.42 -13.65 7.23
CA THR A 240 -0.22 -12.34 7.45
C THR A 240 0.16 -11.65 8.76
N THR A 241 0.80 -12.34 9.71
CA THR A 241 1.14 -11.78 11.03
C THR A 241 2.46 -11.00 11.05
N GLN A 242 3.37 -11.26 10.13
CA GLN A 242 4.72 -10.65 10.07
C GLN A 242 4.92 -9.68 8.88
N GLY A 243 3.86 -9.35 8.16
CA GLY A 243 3.92 -8.48 6.98
C GLY A 243 4.59 -7.11 7.17
N LYS A 244 4.78 -6.68 8.43
CA LYS A 244 5.45 -5.42 8.77
C LYS A 244 6.97 -5.55 8.70
N VAL A 245 7.52 -6.55 9.35
CA VAL A 245 8.97 -6.82 9.31
C VAL A 245 9.38 -7.28 7.91
N GLU A 246 8.57 -8.08 7.23
CA GLU A 246 8.80 -8.45 5.83
C GLU A 246 8.87 -7.21 4.92
N ARG A 247 7.94 -6.25 5.10
CA ARG A 247 7.96 -5.00 4.34
C ARG A 247 9.20 -4.17 4.64
N PHE A 248 9.62 -4.10 5.89
CA PHE A 248 10.86 -3.43 6.28
C PHE A 248 12.08 -4.09 5.61
N GLN A 249 12.18 -5.42 5.67
CA GLN A 249 13.26 -6.18 5.04
C GLN A 249 13.32 -5.97 3.52
N GLN A 250 12.17 -5.84 2.84
CA GLN A 250 12.13 -5.47 1.41
C GLN A 250 12.72 -4.08 1.14
N THR A 251 12.61 -3.15 2.08
CA THR A 251 13.22 -1.82 1.97
C THR A 251 14.72 -1.86 2.23
N VAL A 252 15.16 -2.64 3.21
CA VAL A 252 16.60 -2.81 3.53
C VAL A 252 17.39 -3.47 2.39
N LYS A 253 16.74 -4.31 1.58
CA LYS A 253 17.36 -5.04 0.47
C LYS A 253 17.45 -4.26 -0.85
N LYS A 254 16.91 -3.06 -0.90
CA LYS A 254 16.99 -2.18 -2.09
C LYS A 254 18.30 -1.41 -2.14
#